data_092b407b75ab34633f9f726d0b652c10
#
_entry.id   092b407b75ab34633f9f726d0b652c10
#
_cell.length_a   1.000
_cell.length_b   1.000
_cell.length_c   1.000
_cell.angle_alpha   90.00
_cell.angle_beta   90.00
_cell.angle_gamma   90.00
#
_symmetry.space_group_name_H-M   'P 1'
#
loop_
_entity.id
_entity.type
_entity.pdbx_description
1 polymer ?
#
loop_
_entity_poly.entity_id
_entity_poly.type
_entity_poly.pdbx_seq_one_letter_code
_entity_poly.pdbx_strand_id
1 'polypeptide(L)' 'MAQWEYKVVYVDFRGRISSEGSEFIRQGGEHRTAFVRRYMDVLGAEGWELAGIQPLCRMETSYFILKRPGTGAVSEG' A
#
# COMPACT_ATOMS: atom_id res chain seq x y z
N MET A 1 23.06 5.21 10.56
CA MET A 1 22.66 4.10 9.78
C MET A 1 21.24 4.27 9.33
N ALA A 2 20.98 3.96 8.10
CA ALA A 2 19.65 4.18 7.57
C ALA A 2 18.68 3.16 8.12
N GLN A 3 17.51 3.59 8.42
CA GLN A 3 16.42 2.73 8.84
C GLN A 3 15.29 2.87 7.87
N TRP A 4 14.51 1.82 7.72
CA TRP A 4 13.38 1.83 6.81
C TRP A 4 12.13 1.49 7.56
N GLU A 5 11.04 2.12 7.17
CA GLU A 5 9.71 1.73 7.63
C GLU A 5 9.04 0.97 6.52
N TYR A 6 8.23 0.01 6.86
CA TYR A 6 7.52 -0.79 5.86
C TYR A 6 6.02 -0.71 6.09
N LYS A 7 5.28 -0.80 5.00
CA LYS A 7 3.83 -0.84 5.04
C LYS A 7 3.38 -1.97 4.13
N VAL A 8 2.48 -2.81 4.61
CA VAL A 8 1.94 -3.92 3.83
C VAL A 8 0.49 -3.62 3.54
N VAL A 9 0.12 -3.70 2.26
CA VAL A 9 -1.20 -3.35 1.80
C VAL A 9 -1.78 -4.53 1.05
N TYR A 10 -2.99 -4.92 1.39
CA TYR A 10 -3.70 -6.00 0.71
C TYR A 10 -4.54 -5.39 -0.40
N VAL A 11 -4.38 -5.87 -1.62
CA VAL A 11 -5.11 -5.37 -2.77
C VAL A 11 -5.94 -6.50 -3.35
N ASP A 12 -7.24 -6.27 -3.48
CA ASP A 12 -8.19 -7.26 -3.91
C ASP A 12 -8.69 -6.89 -5.29
N PHE A 13 -8.94 -7.90 -6.14
CA PHE A 13 -9.41 -7.63 -7.49
C PHE A 13 -10.76 -6.93 -7.51
N ARG A 14 -11.51 -7.00 -6.45
CA ARG A 14 -12.82 -6.33 -6.39
C ARG A 14 -12.70 -4.84 -6.17
N GLY A 15 -11.50 -4.32 -6.13
CA GLY A 15 -11.33 -2.89 -5.93
C GLY A 15 -11.41 -2.52 -4.46
N ARG A 16 -10.82 -3.34 -3.61
CA ARG A 16 -10.77 -3.05 -2.20
C ARG A 16 -9.31 -3.11 -1.77
N ILE A 17 -8.87 -2.12 -1.05
CA ILE A 17 -7.52 -2.06 -0.55
C ILE A 17 -7.61 -1.93 0.96
N SER A 18 -6.86 -2.72 1.70
CA SER A 18 -6.86 -2.61 3.15
C SER A 18 -5.46 -2.65 3.69
N SER A 19 -5.22 -1.95 4.77
CA SER A 19 -3.93 -1.90 5.41
C SER A 19 -4.15 -1.64 6.89
N GLU A 20 -3.69 -2.56 7.72
CA GLU A 20 -3.70 -2.38 9.16
C GLU A 20 -5.07 -2.01 9.71
N GLY A 21 -6.09 -2.69 9.20
CA GLY A 21 -7.45 -2.47 9.68
C GLY A 21 -8.23 -1.37 9.00
N SER A 22 -7.60 -0.59 8.15
CA SER A 22 -8.28 0.47 7.42
C SER A 22 -8.54 0.04 6.00
N GLU A 23 -9.67 0.42 5.45
CA GLU A 23 -10.01 0.09 4.08
C GLU A 23 -10.08 1.34 3.23
N PHE A 24 -9.68 1.20 1.97
CA PHE A 24 -9.75 2.26 0.99
C PHE A 24 -10.61 1.71 -0.14
N ILE A 25 -11.73 2.38 -0.43
CA ILE A 25 -12.75 1.80 -1.28
C ILE A 25 -12.84 2.57 -2.58
N ARG A 26 -13.06 1.84 -3.67
CA ARG A 26 -13.19 2.41 -4.99
C ARG A 26 -14.44 3.24 -5.07
N GLN A 27 -14.33 4.41 -5.70
CA GLN A 27 -15.48 5.26 -5.89
C GLN A 27 -16.29 4.78 -7.08
N GLY A 28 -17.56 5.08 -7.09
CA GLY A 28 -18.45 4.62 -8.15
C GLY A 28 -17.95 5.07 -9.50
N GLY A 29 -17.88 4.14 -10.43
CA GLY A 29 -17.43 4.45 -11.78
C GLY A 29 -15.91 4.53 -11.95
N GLU A 30 -15.16 4.43 -10.88
CA GLU A 30 -13.70 4.53 -10.99
C GLU A 30 -13.12 3.25 -11.52
N HIS A 31 -12.25 3.33 -12.53
CA HIS A 31 -11.59 2.16 -13.07
C HIS A 31 -10.65 1.57 -12.03
N ARG A 32 -10.49 0.25 -12.03
CA ARG A 32 -9.66 -0.42 -11.03
C ARG A 32 -8.24 0.10 -10.99
N THR A 33 -7.64 0.31 -12.16
CA THR A 33 -6.25 0.76 -12.16
C THR A 33 -6.15 2.22 -11.72
N ALA A 34 -7.15 3.04 -12.03
CA ALA A 34 -7.16 4.40 -11.55
C ALA A 34 -7.32 4.44 -10.03
N PHE A 35 -8.10 3.54 -9.48
CA PHE A 35 -8.28 3.44 -8.05
C PHE A 35 -6.95 3.08 -7.36
N VAL A 36 -6.24 2.08 -7.88
CA VAL A 36 -4.97 1.69 -7.29
C VAL A 36 -3.97 2.83 -7.41
N ARG A 37 -3.95 3.52 -8.56
CA ARG A 37 -3.03 4.63 -8.72
C ARG A 37 -3.34 5.76 -7.73
N ARG A 38 -4.62 6.05 -7.51
CA ARG A 38 -5.01 7.09 -6.57
C ARG A 38 -4.52 6.75 -5.17
N TYR A 39 -4.66 5.49 -4.76
CA TYR A 39 -4.18 5.07 -3.46
C TYR A 39 -2.65 5.18 -3.38
N MET A 40 -1.97 4.74 -4.44
CA MET A 40 -0.50 4.80 -4.43
C MET A 40 -0.01 6.25 -4.43
N ASP A 41 -0.75 7.16 -5.10
CA ASP A 41 -0.37 8.56 -5.07
C ASP A 41 -0.48 9.14 -3.65
N VAL A 42 -1.49 8.73 -2.91
CA VAL A 42 -1.62 9.16 -1.52
C VAL A 42 -0.43 8.69 -0.70
N LEU A 43 -0.04 7.44 -0.87
CA LEU A 43 1.11 6.92 -0.14
C LEU A 43 2.40 7.57 -0.60
N GLY A 44 2.54 7.82 -1.89
CA GLY A 44 3.72 8.49 -2.41
C GLY A 44 3.88 9.88 -1.84
N ALA A 45 2.77 10.59 -1.65
CA ALA A 45 2.82 11.90 -1.03
C ALA A 45 3.30 11.83 0.41
N GLU A 46 3.18 10.68 1.04
CA GLU A 46 3.66 10.47 2.39
C GLU A 46 5.06 9.89 2.42
N GLY A 47 5.69 9.77 1.27
CA GLY A 47 7.07 9.30 1.19
C GLY A 47 7.24 7.81 0.96
N TRP A 48 6.15 7.08 0.75
CA TRP A 48 6.24 5.64 0.55
C TRP A 48 6.58 5.31 -0.89
N GLU A 49 7.41 4.29 -1.09
CA GLU A 49 7.68 3.78 -2.43
C GLU A 49 7.49 2.28 -2.43
N LEU A 50 7.05 1.74 -3.56
CA LEU A 50 6.80 0.32 -3.68
C LEU A 50 8.11 -0.44 -3.68
N ALA A 51 8.23 -1.40 -2.77
CA ALA A 51 9.42 -2.22 -2.67
C ALA A 51 9.20 -3.61 -3.27
N GLY A 52 7.96 -4.09 -3.31
CA GLY A 52 7.71 -5.39 -3.90
C GLY A 52 6.23 -5.73 -3.89
N ILE A 53 5.87 -6.80 -4.56
CA ILE A 53 4.51 -7.29 -4.64
C ILE A 53 4.56 -8.78 -4.40
N GLN A 54 3.73 -9.26 -3.49
CA GLN A 54 3.64 -10.68 -3.19
C GLN A 54 2.25 -11.16 -3.62
N PRO A 55 2.15 -11.91 -4.72
CA PRO A 55 0.86 -12.46 -5.11
C PRO A 55 0.39 -13.51 -4.12
N LEU A 56 -0.90 -13.56 -3.91
CA LEU A 56 -1.48 -14.55 -3.02
C LEU A 56 -2.09 -15.69 -3.83
N CYS A 57 -2.47 -16.75 -3.16
CA CYS A 57 -2.99 -17.91 -3.85
C CYS A 57 -4.24 -17.61 -4.62
N ARG A 58 -5.04 -16.67 -4.17
CA ARG A 58 -6.26 -16.34 -4.89
C ARG A 58 -5.95 -15.45 -6.04
N MET A 59 -6.67 -15.60 -7.12
CA MET A 59 -6.45 -14.81 -8.29
C MET A 59 -6.63 -13.34 -8.02
N GLU A 60 -5.76 -12.55 -8.55
CA GLU A 60 -5.87 -11.09 -8.58
C GLU A 60 -5.88 -10.46 -7.19
N THR A 61 -5.30 -11.12 -6.21
CA THR A 61 -5.10 -10.51 -4.92
C THR A 61 -3.61 -10.54 -4.61
N SER A 62 -3.13 -9.52 -3.95
CA SER A 62 -1.71 -9.39 -3.68
C SER A 62 -1.46 -8.55 -2.44
N TYR A 63 -0.33 -8.74 -1.83
CA TYR A 63 0.21 -7.77 -0.89
C TYR A 63 1.16 -6.85 -1.65
N PHE A 64 0.99 -5.57 -1.46
CA PHE A 64 1.96 -4.59 -1.94
C PHE A 64 2.77 -4.19 -0.72
N ILE A 65 4.08 -4.24 -0.86
CA ILE A 65 4.98 -3.93 0.22
C ILE A 65 5.68 -2.63 -0.12
N LEU A 66 5.50 -1.63 0.73
CA LEU A 66 6.06 -0.32 0.49
C LEU A 66 7.06 0.00 1.59
N LYS A 67 7.96 0.90 1.31
CA LYS A 67 8.95 1.30 2.28
C LYS A 67 9.20 2.79 2.17
N ARG A 68 9.71 3.36 3.24
CA ARG A 68 10.21 4.73 3.21
C ARG A 68 11.28 4.85 4.29
N PRO A 69 12.16 5.85 4.19
CA PRO A 69 13.16 6.03 5.22
C PRO A 69 12.48 6.31 6.56
N GLY A 70 12.92 5.66 7.58
CA GLY A 70 12.44 5.92 8.91
C GLY A 70 13.07 7.16 9.48
N THR A 71 12.43 7.74 10.48
CA THR A 71 12.97 8.94 11.06
C THR A 71 14.01 8.63 12.09
N GLY A 72 14.14 7.43 12.49
CA GLY A 72 15.09 7.07 13.51
C GLY A 72 14.59 7.35 14.90
N ALA A 73 13.93 8.43 15.04
CA ALA A 73 13.45 8.77 16.34
C ALA A 73 12.27 7.93 16.71
N VAL A 74 11.55 7.55 15.74
CA VAL A 74 10.37 6.84 16.03
C VAL A 74 10.60 5.45 16.42
N SER A 75 11.66 4.97 15.95
CA SER A 75 11.86 3.61 16.08
C SER A 75 11.96 3.15 17.41
N GLU A 76 12.12 4.04 18.22
CA GLU A 76 12.19 3.61 19.31
C GLU A 76 11.18 3.10 19.77
N GLY A 77 10.45 3.27 19.42
CA GLY A 77 9.30 2.65 19.92
C GLY A 77 9.55 1.24 20.03
#